data_dbaf714141f7105f87140c65ff5f016d
#
_entry.id   dbaf714141f7105f87140c65ff5f016d
#
_cell.length_a   1.000
_cell.length_b   1.000
_cell.length_c   1.000
_cell.angle_alpha   90.00
_cell.angle_beta   90.00
_cell.angle_gamma   90.00
#
_symmetry.space_group_name_H-M   'P 1'
#
loop_
_entity.id
_entity.type
_entity.pdbx_description
1 polymer ?
#
loop_
_entity_poly.entity_id
_entity_poly.type
_entity_poly.pdbx_seq_one_letter_code
_entity_poly.pdbx_strand_id
1 'polypeptide(L)'
;KIIKDYNQVFARDVAFVIEDKMIISNIIPDRADEQEAYRHIIDKVSWRNVINLPETAHIEGGDVMVWNGFLFIGTSYSPDYRNLKTARTNEYAIEILKEYFPKKRIIDLDLKKNDTKPYEGILHLDCTFNIVGEDKCIIYKNGFVDELDYQLLLDIFGKENCFEVNDQEMFEMNPNIFSIAPDVVVSDKAFTRLNSH
;
A
#
# COMPACT_ATOMS: atom_id res chain seq x y z
N LYS A 1 13.65 18.51 9.98
CA LYS A 1 14.85 17.72 10.30
C LYS A 1 15.19 16.88 9.09
N ILE A 2 16.41 16.94 8.61
CA ILE A 2 16.87 16.05 7.53
C ILE A 2 17.33 14.76 8.18
N ILE A 3 16.67 13.67 7.86
CA ILE A 3 17.07 12.32 8.25
C ILE A 3 17.91 11.76 7.11
N LYS A 4 18.99 11.10 7.43
CA LYS A 4 19.87 10.46 6.46
C LYS A 4 19.31 9.08 6.07
N ASP A 5 18.03 9.06 5.67
CA ASP A 5 17.38 7.84 5.24
C ASP A 5 16.94 7.97 3.79
N TYR A 6 17.30 6.99 2.97
CA TYR A 6 17.03 6.99 1.53
C TYR A 6 15.55 6.77 1.19
N ASN A 7 14.76 6.21 2.13
CA ASN A 7 13.35 5.86 1.90
C ASN A 7 12.37 6.96 2.33
N GLN A 8 12.83 8.07 2.87
CA GLN A 8 11.99 9.18 3.34
C GLN A 8 11.08 9.77 2.26
N VAL A 9 11.37 9.56 0.99
CA VAL A 9 10.52 9.95 -0.13
C VAL A 9 9.17 9.23 -0.14
N PHE A 10 9.10 8.02 0.44
CA PHE A 10 7.86 7.23 0.57
C PHE A 10 7.08 7.65 1.82
N ALA A 11 6.60 8.88 1.81
CA ALA A 11 5.91 9.51 2.94
C ALA A 11 4.68 8.75 3.42
N ARG A 12 3.97 8.07 2.50
CA ARG A 12 2.76 7.32 2.83
C ARG A 12 3.00 6.11 3.74
N ASP A 13 4.22 5.55 3.76
CA ASP A 13 4.53 4.40 4.60
C ASP A 13 4.55 4.75 6.08
N VAL A 14 4.89 5.99 6.40
CA VAL A 14 5.04 6.50 7.79
C VAL A 14 3.70 6.74 8.47
N ALA A 15 2.73 7.23 7.72
CA ALA A 15 1.37 7.48 8.17
C ALA A 15 0.43 7.57 6.98
N PHE A 16 -0.81 7.14 7.15
CA PHE A 16 -1.83 7.18 6.12
C PHE A 16 -3.17 7.65 6.68
N VAL A 17 -4.08 8.03 5.80
CA VAL A 17 -5.38 8.58 6.21
C VAL A 17 -6.51 7.72 5.66
N ILE A 18 -7.45 7.37 6.54
CA ILE A 18 -8.72 6.76 6.18
C ILE A 18 -9.82 7.67 6.72
N GLU A 19 -10.63 8.25 5.85
CA GLU A 19 -11.66 9.25 6.20
C GLU A 19 -11.05 10.46 6.92
N ASP A 20 -11.42 10.70 8.19
CA ASP A 20 -10.88 11.78 9.04
C ASP A 20 -9.80 11.30 10.02
N LYS A 21 -9.37 10.04 9.93
CA LYS A 21 -8.39 9.44 10.84
C LYS A 21 -7.02 9.32 10.15
N MET A 22 -6.01 9.82 10.82
CA MET A 22 -4.60 9.58 10.50
C MET A 22 -4.10 8.40 11.34
N ILE A 23 -3.68 7.36 10.68
CA ILE A 23 -3.10 6.16 11.30
C ILE A 23 -1.58 6.30 11.25
N ILE A 24 -0.93 6.20 12.40
CA ILE A 24 0.52 6.20 12.49
C ILE A 24 1.00 4.77 12.33
N SER A 25 1.80 4.54 11.31
CA SER A 25 2.35 3.23 10.99
C SER A 25 3.33 2.73 12.04
N ASN A 26 3.29 1.44 12.37
CA ASN A 26 4.39 0.76 13.01
C ASN A 26 5.28 0.17 11.91
N ILE A 27 6.17 1.00 11.38
CA ILE A 27 7.09 0.63 10.31
C ILE A 27 8.23 -0.24 10.85
N ILE A 28 8.94 -0.91 9.95
CA ILE A 28 10.08 -1.75 10.36
C ILE A 28 11.14 -0.91 11.09
N PRO A 29 11.89 -1.53 12.03
CA PRO A 29 12.90 -0.82 12.84
C PRO A 29 13.95 -0.06 12.01
N ASP A 30 14.37 -0.62 10.88
CA ASP A 30 15.36 -0.01 9.97
C ASP A 30 14.89 1.38 9.43
N ARG A 31 13.59 1.68 9.49
CA ARG A 31 12.96 2.92 9.00
C ARG A 31 12.33 3.78 10.10
N ALA A 32 12.43 3.38 11.35
CA ALA A 32 11.73 4.04 12.46
C ALA A 32 12.02 5.55 12.58
N ASP A 33 13.24 5.96 12.26
CA ASP A 33 13.66 7.38 12.31
C ASP A 33 12.91 8.25 11.29
N GLU A 34 12.33 7.68 10.24
CA GLU A 34 11.57 8.43 9.23
C GLU A 34 10.34 9.13 9.84
N GLN A 35 9.74 8.57 10.89
CA GLN A 35 8.59 9.18 11.59
C GLN A 35 8.94 10.55 12.19
N GLU A 36 10.16 10.74 12.67
CA GLU A 36 10.63 12.02 13.23
C GLU A 36 10.60 13.16 12.18
N ALA A 37 10.79 12.84 10.91
CA ALA A 37 10.73 13.83 9.84
C ALA A 37 9.30 14.41 9.67
N TYR A 38 8.29 13.60 9.96
CA TYR A 38 6.87 13.96 9.79
C TYR A 38 6.20 14.41 11.09
N ARG A 39 6.89 14.35 12.23
CA ARG A 39 6.36 14.72 13.53
C ARG A 39 5.66 16.08 13.51
N HIS A 40 6.28 17.09 12.89
CA HIS A 40 5.73 18.43 12.78
C HIS A 40 4.41 18.53 11.98
N ILE A 41 4.09 17.55 11.17
CA ILE A 41 2.82 17.43 10.44
C ILE A 41 1.82 16.70 11.34
N ILE A 42 2.22 15.58 11.92
CA ILE A 42 1.41 14.76 12.82
C ILE A 42 0.91 15.60 14.00
N ASP A 43 1.77 16.41 14.60
CA ASP A 43 1.45 17.27 15.75
C ASP A 43 0.42 18.36 15.44
N LYS A 44 0.12 18.64 14.16
CA LYS A 44 -0.94 19.56 13.74
C LYS A 44 -2.30 18.89 13.62
N VAL A 45 -2.35 17.57 13.57
CA VAL A 45 -3.60 16.82 13.49
C VAL A 45 -4.18 16.73 14.90
N SER A 46 -5.49 16.97 15.03
CA SER A 46 -6.19 16.78 16.31
C SER A 46 -5.94 15.36 16.84
N TRP A 47 -5.58 15.24 18.10
CA TRP A 47 -5.34 13.93 18.75
C TRP A 47 -6.54 12.96 18.63
N ARG A 48 -7.76 13.50 18.49
CA ARG A 48 -8.99 12.70 18.29
C ARG A 48 -9.04 12.03 16.91
N ASN A 49 -8.25 12.54 15.98
CA ASN A 49 -8.16 12.06 14.62
C ASN A 49 -6.87 11.28 14.36
N VAL A 50 -6.04 11.08 15.39
CA VAL A 50 -4.82 10.26 15.29
C VAL A 50 -5.08 8.91 15.95
N ILE A 51 -4.80 7.84 15.21
CA ILE A 51 -4.82 6.46 15.69
C ILE A 51 -3.37 6.00 15.82
N ASN A 52 -2.98 5.65 17.07
CA ASN A 52 -1.73 4.97 17.34
C ASN A 52 -2.05 3.49 17.53
N LEU A 53 -1.46 2.66 16.69
CA LEU A 53 -1.64 1.22 16.75
C LEU A 53 -0.81 0.61 17.90
N PRO A 54 -1.24 -0.52 18.50
CA PRO A 54 -0.40 -1.31 19.38
C PRO A 54 0.90 -1.69 18.71
N GLU A 55 1.99 -1.79 19.46
CA GLU A 55 3.34 -2.06 18.94
C GLU A 55 3.43 -3.32 18.08
N THR A 56 2.60 -4.32 18.38
CA THR A 56 2.54 -5.60 17.63
C THR A 56 1.67 -5.55 16.38
N ALA A 57 0.95 -4.46 16.15
CA ALA A 57 0.15 -4.27 14.94
C ALA A 57 0.99 -3.53 13.90
N HIS A 58 1.54 -4.26 12.94
CA HIS A 58 2.37 -3.72 11.87
C HIS A 58 1.54 -3.44 10.63
N ILE A 59 1.65 -2.22 10.10
CA ILE A 59 1.07 -1.81 8.82
C ILE A 59 1.83 -0.60 8.29
N GLU A 60 2.12 -0.60 6.99
CA GLU A 60 2.71 0.53 6.29
C GLU A 60 1.72 1.05 5.23
N GLY A 61 1.69 2.36 5.01
CA GLY A 61 0.67 2.97 4.16
C GLY A 61 0.74 2.59 2.68
N GLY A 62 1.88 2.06 2.20
CA GLY A 62 2.00 1.47 0.87
C GLY A 62 1.12 0.23 0.66
N ASP A 63 0.74 -0.43 1.76
CA ASP A 63 -0.18 -1.57 1.75
C ASP A 63 -1.66 -1.16 1.82
N VAL A 64 -2.01 0.14 1.87
CA VAL A 64 -3.38 0.58 2.14
C VAL A 64 -3.94 1.41 0.99
N MET A 65 -5.06 0.96 0.41
CA MET A 65 -5.80 1.64 -0.64
C MET A 65 -7.25 1.84 -0.24
N VAL A 66 -7.71 3.10 -0.26
CA VAL A 66 -9.10 3.48 0.06
C VAL A 66 -9.85 3.83 -1.21
N TRP A 67 -11.00 3.19 -1.44
CA TRP A 67 -11.81 3.46 -2.63
C TRP A 67 -13.29 3.06 -2.43
N ASN A 68 -14.21 3.98 -2.71
CA ASN A 68 -15.67 3.72 -2.78
C ASN A 68 -16.26 2.81 -1.67
N GLY A 69 -15.87 3.06 -0.42
CA GLY A 69 -16.31 2.25 0.72
C GLY A 69 -15.50 0.97 0.94
N PHE A 70 -14.59 0.64 0.03
CA PHE A 70 -13.61 -0.42 0.20
C PHE A 70 -12.35 0.07 0.90
N LEU A 71 -11.67 -0.86 1.53
CA LEU A 71 -10.32 -0.72 2.05
C LEU A 71 -9.56 -1.96 1.65
N PHE A 72 -8.69 -1.84 0.66
CA PHE A 72 -7.81 -2.93 0.24
C PHE A 72 -6.53 -2.85 1.06
N ILE A 73 -6.09 -3.99 1.60
CA ILE A 73 -4.90 -4.06 2.45
C ILE A 73 -4.00 -5.20 1.97
N GLY A 74 -2.79 -4.85 1.53
CA GLY A 74 -1.75 -5.83 1.24
C GLY A 74 -1.21 -6.42 2.53
N THR A 75 -1.05 -7.74 2.59
CA THR A 75 -0.54 -8.44 3.77
C THR A 75 0.30 -9.64 3.38
N SER A 76 0.74 -10.43 4.34
CA SER A 76 1.31 -11.75 4.13
C SER A 76 0.86 -12.71 5.22
N TYR A 77 0.26 -13.81 4.81
CA TYR A 77 -0.11 -14.93 5.67
C TYR A 77 0.97 -16.02 5.73
N SER A 78 2.17 -15.71 5.22
CA SER A 78 3.30 -16.64 5.30
C SER A 78 3.61 -17.01 6.76
N PRO A 79 3.85 -18.29 7.07
CA PRO A 79 4.34 -18.71 8.38
C PRO A 79 5.66 -18.04 8.77
N ASP A 80 6.45 -17.63 7.77
CA ASP A 80 7.74 -16.96 7.94
C ASP A 80 7.63 -15.43 8.05
N TYR A 81 6.41 -14.88 8.17
CA TYR A 81 6.16 -13.43 8.21
C TYR A 81 7.22 -12.65 9.02
N ARG A 82 7.53 -13.13 10.23
CA ARG A 82 8.44 -12.43 11.15
C ARG A 82 9.89 -12.36 10.68
N ASN A 83 10.26 -13.23 9.74
CA ASN A 83 11.61 -13.34 9.21
C ASN A 83 11.76 -12.59 7.87
N LEU A 84 10.66 -12.14 7.28
CA LEU A 84 10.63 -11.49 5.97
C LEU A 84 10.58 -9.96 6.13
N LYS A 85 11.63 -9.27 5.69
CA LYS A 85 11.67 -7.80 5.66
C LYS A 85 10.69 -7.19 4.66
N THR A 86 10.28 -7.93 3.66
CA THR A 86 9.25 -7.52 2.69
C THR A 86 7.84 -7.64 3.23
N ALA A 87 7.61 -8.37 4.33
CA ALA A 87 6.30 -8.50 4.96
C ALA A 87 6.10 -7.34 5.98
N ARG A 88 5.35 -6.32 5.58
CA ARG A 88 5.21 -5.05 6.32
C ARG A 88 3.89 -4.89 7.06
N THR A 89 2.88 -5.65 6.68
CA THR A 89 1.53 -5.57 7.25
C THR A 89 1.07 -6.93 7.73
N ASN A 90 0.60 -7.01 8.97
CA ASN A 90 0.14 -8.25 9.58
C ASN A 90 -1.37 -8.29 9.81
N GLU A 91 -1.91 -9.49 9.99
CA GLU A 91 -3.33 -9.76 10.24
C GLU A 91 -3.87 -8.97 11.44
N TYR A 92 -3.09 -8.83 12.51
CA TYR A 92 -3.54 -8.12 13.71
C TYR A 92 -3.83 -6.63 13.43
N ALA A 93 -3.04 -5.96 12.59
CA ALA A 93 -3.34 -4.60 12.18
C ALA A 93 -4.64 -4.52 11.35
N ILE A 94 -4.90 -5.52 10.52
CA ILE A 94 -6.15 -5.60 9.72
C ILE A 94 -7.36 -5.73 10.65
N GLU A 95 -7.30 -6.60 11.66
CA GLU A 95 -8.40 -6.76 12.63
C GLU A 95 -8.70 -5.45 13.37
N ILE A 96 -7.65 -4.71 13.78
CA ILE A 96 -7.83 -3.40 14.41
C ILE A 96 -8.50 -2.41 13.45
N LEU A 97 -8.11 -2.38 12.17
CA LEU A 97 -8.75 -1.51 11.20
C LEU A 97 -10.21 -1.88 10.94
N LYS A 98 -10.58 -3.16 11.01
CA LYS A 98 -11.98 -3.61 10.95
C LYS A 98 -12.81 -3.03 12.11
N GLU A 99 -12.24 -2.93 13.30
CA GLU A 99 -12.90 -2.32 14.47
C GLU A 99 -13.06 -0.80 14.31
N TYR A 100 -12.03 -0.10 13.82
CA TYR A 100 -12.08 1.35 13.64
C TYR A 100 -12.99 1.77 12.48
N PHE A 101 -13.07 0.95 11.41
CA PHE A 101 -13.80 1.26 10.18
C PHE A 101 -14.86 0.21 9.83
N PRO A 102 -15.84 -0.04 10.72
CA PRO A 102 -16.83 -1.12 10.56
C PRO A 102 -17.78 -0.93 9.37
N LYS A 103 -17.79 0.27 8.78
CA LYS A 103 -18.58 0.57 7.57
C LYS A 103 -17.82 0.32 6.28
N LYS A 104 -16.50 0.10 6.34
CA LYS A 104 -15.69 -0.22 5.17
C LYS A 104 -15.75 -1.71 4.87
N ARG A 105 -15.83 -2.04 3.61
CA ARG A 105 -15.59 -3.41 3.14
C ARG A 105 -14.07 -3.61 3.04
N ILE A 106 -13.50 -4.25 4.04
CA ILE A 106 -12.06 -4.54 4.08
C ILE A 106 -11.79 -5.82 3.29
N ILE A 107 -10.85 -5.73 2.36
CA ILE A 107 -10.36 -6.83 1.54
C ILE A 107 -8.86 -6.92 1.78
N ASP A 108 -8.45 -7.98 2.40
CA ASP A 108 -7.05 -8.33 2.61
C ASP A 108 -6.55 -9.16 1.43
N LEU A 109 -5.39 -8.79 0.91
CA LEU A 109 -4.77 -9.36 -0.28
C LEU A 109 -3.42 -9.97 0.10
N ASP A 110 -3.28 -11.27 -0.07
CA ASP A 110 -2.04 -11.98 0.28
C ASP A 110 -0.98 -11.78 -0.81
N LEU A 111 0.09 -11.06 -0.47
CA LEU A 111 1.15 -10.69 -1.39
C LEU A 111 2.32 -11.67 -1.33
N LYS A 112 2.86 -12.03 -2.48
CA LYS A 112 4.10 -12.81 -2.55
C LYS A 112 5.25 -12.03 -1.93
N LYS A 113 5.95 -12.64 -0.99
CA LYS A 113 7.09 -12.04 -0.28
C LYS A 113 8.36 -12.80 -0.58
N ASN A 114 9.43 -12.08 -0.90
CA ASN A 114 10.74 -12.68 -1.11
C ASN A 114 11.84 -11.62 -0.86
N ASP A 115 12.67 -11.83 0.16
CA ASP A 115 13.73 -10.89 0.52
C ASP A 115 15.00 -11.04 -0.34
N THR A 116 15.13 -12.14 -1.09
CA THR A 116 16.35 -12.46 -1.83
C THR A 116 16.23 -12.32 -3.34
N LYS A 117 15.00 -12.36 -3.85
CA LYS A 117 14.71 -12.32 -5.27
C LYS A 117 13.71 -11.19 -5.58
N PRO A 118 14.17 -9.98 -5.91
CA PRO A 118 13.31 -8.81 -6.08
C PRO A 118 12.21 -8.96 -7.16
N TYR A 119 12.44 -9.81 -8.16
CA TYR A 119 11.43 -10.10 -9.19
C TYR A 119 10.30 -11.05 -8.73
N GLU A 120 10.50 -11.74 -7.60
CA GLU A 120 9.55 -12.71 -7.06
C GLU A 120 8.85 -12.20 -5.78
N GLY A 121 9.21 -11.00 -5.31
CA GLY A 121 8.69 -10.43 -4.08
C GLY A 121 8.04 -9.08 -4.28
N ILE A 122 6.92 -8.87 -3.62
CA ILE A 122 6.18 -7.61 -3.59
C ILE A 122 6.40 -6.97 -2.22
N LEU A 123 6.90 -5.75 -2.19
CA LEU A 123 7.14 -5.03 -0.94
C LEU A 123 5.80 -4.58 -0.32
N HIS A 124 5.04 -3.77 -1.05
CA HIS A 124 3.75 -3.23 -0.65
C HIS A 124 2.69 -3.46 -1.73
N LEU A 125 1.43 -3.26 -1.37
CA LEU A 125 0.31 -3.37 -2.30
C LEU A 125 0.48 -2.42 -3.49
N ASP A 126 0.97 -1.20 -3.28
CA ASP A 126 1.20 -0.20 -4.32
C ASP A 126 2.30 -0.58 -5.34
N CYS A 127 3.04 -1.65 -5.08
CA CYS A 127 3.97 -2.24 -6.05
C CYS A 127 3.29 -3.23 -7.01
N THR A 128 2.07 -3.67 -6.73
CA THR A 128 1.34 -4.66 -7.52
C THR A 128 -0.07 -4.24 -7.91
N PHE A 129 -0.67 -3.34 -7.13
CA PHE A 129 -2.00 -2.81 -7.38
C PHE A 129 -2.06 -1.35 -6.95
N ASN A 130 -2.63 -0.49 -7.81
CA ASN A 130 -2.89 0.90 -7.45
C ASN A 130 -4.16 1.41 -8.15
N ILE A 131 -4.87 2.27 -7.47
CA ILE A 131 -6.12 2.86 -7.96
C ILE A 131 -5.80 4.15 -8.73
N VAL A 132 -6.41 4.29 -9.89
CA VAL A 132 -6.22 5.43 -10.79
C VAL A 132 -7.55 6.12 -11.03
N GLY A 133 -7.64 7.39 -10.67
CA GLY A 133 -8.86 8.15 -10.85
C GLY A 133 -10.01 7.61 -10.01
N GLU A 134 -11.20 7.53 -10.62
CA GLU A 134 -12.42 7.14 -9.92
C GLU A 134 -12.73 5.64 -9.98
N ASP A 135 -12.38 4.97 -11.11
CA ASP A 135 -12.87 3.63 -11.43
C ASP A 135 -11.84 2.72 -12.10
N LYS A 136 -10.59 3.19 -12.26
CA LYS A 136 -9.53 2.41 -12.91
C LYS A 136 -8.48 1.93 -11.93
N CYS A 137 -7.73 0.92 -12.33
CA CYS A 137 -6.59 0.45 -11.57
C CYS A 137 -5.43 0.00 -12.48
N ILE A 138 -4.23 0.01 -11.90
CA ILE A 138 -3.07 -0.68 -12.42
C ILE A 138 -2.91 -1.95 -11.61
N ILE A 139 -2.67 -3.09 -12.26
CA ILE A 139 -2.59 -4.36 -11.57
C ILE A 139 -1.50 -5.27 -12.17
N TYR A 140 -0.78 -5.96 -11.30
CA TYR A 140 0.19 -7.00 -11.66
C TYR A 140 -0.28 -8.34 -11.13
N LYS A 141 -0.66 -9.24 -12.03
CA LYS A 141 -1.26 -10.54 -11.69
C LYS A 141 -0.38 -11.39 -10.76
N ASN A 142 0.92 -11.49 -11.07
CA ASN A 142 1.82 -12.41 -10.37
C ASN A 142 2.24 -11.92 -8.97
N GLY A 143 1.77 -10.76 -8.51
CA GLY A 143 2.07 -10.22 -7.18
C GLY A 143 1.30 -10.87 -6.04
N PHE A 144 0.19 -11.52 -6.34
CA PHE A 144 -0.68 -12.17 -5.35
C PHE A 144 -0.30 -13.65 -5.15
N VAL A 145 -0.47 -14.16 -3.93
CA VAL A 145 -0.26 -15.58 -3.62
C VAL A 145 -1.35 -16.42 -4.25
N ASP A 146 -2.62 -15.99 -4.09
CA ASP A 146 -3.78 -16.63 -4.70
C ASP A 146 -4.24 -15.85 -5.94
N GLU A 147 -4.50 -16.57 -7.04
CA GLU A 147 -5.08 -15.98 -8.25
C GLU A 147 -6.50 -15.46 -8.00
N LEU A 148 -7.20 -15.93 -6.97
CA LEU A 148 -8.51 -15.45 -6.59
C LEU A 148 -8.50 -13.98 -6.15
N ASP A 149 -7.42 -13.52 -5.51
CA ASP A 149 -7.27 -12.11 -5.14
C ASP A 149 -7.19 -11.21 -6.38
N TYR A 150 -6.41 -11.62 -7.37
CA TYR A 150 -6.34 -10.93 -8.65
C TYR A 150 -7.70 -10.91 -9.36
N GLN A 151 -8.39 -12.06 -9.42
CA GLN A 151 -9.69 -12.14 -10.06
C GLN A 151 -10.75 -11.29 -9.35
N LEU A 152 -10.74 -11.27 -8.02
CA LEU A 152 -11.62 -10.42 -7.22
C LEU A 152 -11.45 -8.94 -7.56
N LEU A 153 -10.22 -8.47 -7.74
CA LEU A 153 -9.95 -7.08 -8.13
C LEU A 153 -10.49 -6.79 -9.55
N LEU A 154 -10.31 -7.71 -10.50
CA LEU A 154 -10.89 -7.57 -11.83
C LEU A 154 -12.44 -7.52 -11.80
N ASP A 155 -13.06 -8.29 -10.92
CA ASP A 155 -14.52 -8.31 -10.78
C ASP A 155 -15.04 -7.00 -10.13
N ILE A 156 -14.27 -6.39 -9.22
CA ILE A 156 -14.64 -5.13 -8.56
C ILE A 156 -14.49 -3.93 -9.51
N PHE A 157 -13.41 -3.85 -10.27
CA PHE A 157 -13.10 -2.69 -11.12
C PHE A 157 -13.66 -2.83 -12.54
N GLY A 158 -13.95 -4.05 -12.98
CA GLY A 158 -14.17 -4.38 -14.40
C GLY A 158 -12.83 -4.56 -15.14
N LYS A 159 -12.71 -5.65 -15.86
CA LYS A 159 -11.45 -5.99 -16.57
C LYS A 159 -10.99 -4.89 -17.52
N GLU A 160 -11.91 -4.20 -18.15
CA GLU A 160 -11.67 -3.11 -19.10
C GLU A 160 -11.07 -1.85 -18.43
N ASN A 161 -11.26 -1.72 -17.12
CA ASN A 161 -10.74 -0.62 -16.31
C ASN A 161 -9.40 -0.97 -15.63
N CYS A 162 -8.89 -2.18 -15.84
CA CYS A 162 -7.66 -2.67 -15.24
C CYS A 162 -6.51 -2.62 -16.24
N PHE A 163 -5.52 -1.77 -15.98
CA PHE A 163 -4.27 -1.76 -16.74
C PHE A 163 -3.32 -2.82 -16.17
N GLU A 164 -3.19 -3.96 -16.87
CA GLU A 164 -2.31 -5.03 -16.44
C GLU A 164 -0.87 -4.75 -16.86
N VAL A 165 0.06 -4.78 -15.90
CA VAL A 165 1.50 -4.63 -16.11
C VAL A 165 2.18 -5.99 -16.17
N ASN A 166 3.26 -6.08 -16.95
CA ASN A 166 4.10 -7.28 -17.04
C ASN A 166 5.20 -7.29 -15.96
N ASP A 167 5.99 -8.38 -15.92
CA ASP A 167 7.05 -8.58 -14.91
C ASP A 167 8.09 -7.44 -14.92
N GLN A 168 8.49 -6.98 -16.10
CA GLN A 168 9.47 -5.90 -16.24
C GLN A 168 8.90 -4.56 -15.75
N GLU A 169 7.66 -4.25 -16.14
CA GLU A 169 6.98 -3.03 -15.71
C GLU A 169 6.72 -3.01 -14.21
N MET A 170 6.38 -4.15 -13.61
CA MET A 170 6.27 -4.28 -12.16
C MET A 170 7.62 -4.00 -11.48
N PHE A 171 8.69 -4.63 -11.95
CA PHE A 171 10.03 -4.43 -11.40
C PHE A 171 10.51 -2.98 -11.53
N GLU A 172 10.12 -2.29 -12.59
CA GLU A 172 10.35 -0.85 -12.81
C GLU A 172 9.40 0.04 -11.99
N MET A 173 8.58 -0.52 -11.12
CA MET A 173 7.66 0.20 -10.24
C MET A 173 6.51 0.93 -10.97
N ASN A 174 6.09 0.48 -12.16
CA ASN A 174 4.98 1.10 -12.89
C ASN A 174 3.67 1.21 -12.07
N PRO A 175 3.29 0.24 -11.20
CA PRO A 175 2.11 0.39 -10.36
C PRO A 175 2.24 1.48 -9.30
N ASN A 176 3.46 1.82 -8.88
CA ASN A 176 3.73 2.78 -7.80
C ASN A 176 3.62 4.23 -8.30
N ILE A 177 2.42 4.62 -8.69
CA ILE A 177 2.07 5.97 -9.16
C ILE A 177 1.44 6.79 -8.04
N PHE A 178 1.32 8.09 -8.25
CA PHE A 178 0.64 8.98 -7.32
C PHE A 178 -0.55 9.66 -8.01
N SER A 179 -1.76 9.24 -7.65
CA SER A 179 -3.00 9.86 -8.11
C SER A 179 -3.33 11.05 -7.22
N ILE A 180 -3.34 12.26 -7.81
CA ILE A 180 -3.63 13.53 -7.11
C ILE A 180 -5.13 13.84 -7.15
N ALA A 181 -5.75 13.55 -8.27
CA ALA A 181 -7.16 13.79 -8.53
C ALA A 181 -7.68 12.76 -9.53
N PRO A 182 -8.98 12.64 -9.75
CA PRO A 182 -9.56 11.65 -10.68
C PRO A 182 -8.96 11.70 -12.09
N ASP A 183 -8.50 12.86 -12.52
CA ASP A 183 -7.95 13.11 -13.86
C ASP A 183 -6.46 13.52 -13.84
N VAL A 184 -5.81 13.46 -12.67
CA VAL A 184 -4.40 13.88 -12.51
C VAL A 184 -3.58 12.81 -11.80
N VAL A 185 -2.66 12.22 -12.54
CA VAL A 185 -1.74 11.18 -12.05
C VAL A 185 -0.29 11.61 -12.30
N VAL A 186 0.55 11.39 -11.31
CA VAL A 186 2.00 11.53 -11.43
C VAL A 186 2.60 10.14 -11.60
N SER A 187 3.30 9.95 -12.73
CA SER A 187 4.02 8.72 -13.06
C SER A 187 5.43 9.05 -13.57
N ASP A 188 6.29 8.06 -13.70
CA ASP A 188 7.58 8.26 -14.36
C ASP A 188 7.40 8.35 -15.89
N LYS A 189 8.14 9.27 -16.53
CA LYS A 189 8.14 9.42 -17.99
C LYS A 189 8.63 8.17 -18.74
N ALA A 190 9.37 7.28 -18.04
CA ALA A 190 9.84 6.02 -18.60
C ALA A 190 8.72 4.98 -18.75
N PHE A 191 7.58 5.14 -18.07
CA PHE A 191 6.43 4.23 -18.14
C PHE A 191 5.61 4.45 -19.41
N THR A 192 6.26 4.23 -20.57
CA THR A 192 5.72 4.65 -21.87
C THR A 192 4.37 4.02 -22.21
N ARG A 193 4.17 2.74 -21.91
CA ARG A 193 2.91 2.04 -22.17
C ARG A 193 1.80 2.55 -21.25
N LEU A 194 2.09 2.72 -19.95
CA LEU A 194 1.16 3.28 -18.98
C LEU A 194 0.78 4.74 -19.34
N ASN A 195 1.76 5.56 -19.67
CA ASN A 195 1.55 6.99 -19.98
C ASN A 195 0.84 7.24 -21.33
N SER A 196 0.71 6.21 -22.16
CA SER A 196 -0.03 6.28 -23.44
C SER A 196 -1.46 5.74 -23.33
N HIS A 197 -1.82 5.14 -22.21
CA HIS A 197 -3.13 4.54 -21.94
C HIS A 197 -4.10 5.55 -21.34
#